data_44ea4b44fb941f4062b997f7ce27693d
#
_entry.id   44ea4b44fb941f4062b997f7ce27693d
#
_cell.length_a   1.000
_cell.length_b   1.000
_cell.length_c   1.000
_cell.angle_alpha   90.00
_cell.angle_beta   90.00
_cell.angle_gamma   90.00
#
_symmetry.space_group_name_H-M   'P 1'
#
loop_
_entity.id
_entity.type
_entity.pdbx_description
1 polymer ?
#
loop_
_entity_poly.entity_id
_entity_poly.type
_entity_poly.pdbx_seq_one_letter_code
_entity_poly.pdbx_strand_id
1 'polypeptide(L)'
;ARKEEVHHAKEEGIHFRMLTNPKAILGDENGFVRAMTCVEMELGEPDERGRRRPVPKPGSEFELPVETVVVAIGNSPNPLIKKTTPDLPTETWGGITTDEHGRTGKKHVYAGGDAVTGAATVILAMGAGKKAAQAILEDAAKEE
;
A
#
# COMPACT_ATOMS: atom_id res chain seq x y z
N ALA A 1 -8.62 7.11 3.43
CA ALA A 1 -8.87 8.54 3.66
C ALA A 1 -9.70 8.71 4.93
N ARG A 2 -9.50 9.79 5.67
CA ARG A 2 -10.33 10.13 6.83
C ARG A 2 -11.67 10.68 6.36
N LYS A 3 -12.72 10.55 7.19
CA LYS A 3 -14.05 11.00 6.83
C LYS A 3 -14.08 12.51 6.52
N GLU A 4 -13.37 13.30 7.28
CA GLU A 4 -13.24 14.75 7.12
C GLU A 4 -12.59 15.11 5.77
N GLU A 5 -11.54 14.40 5.38
CA GLU A 5 -10.85 14.63 4.10
C GLU A 5 -11.78 14.36 2.91
N VAL A 6 -12.58 13.29 2.99
CA VAL A 6 -13.57 12.97 1.96
C VAL A 6 -14.68 14.03 1.91
N HIS A 7 -15.09 14.55 3.09
CA HIS A 7 -16.10 15.61 3.18
C HIS A 7 -15.62 16.89 2.53
N HIS A 8 -14.42 17.37 2.90
CA HIS A 8 -13.81 18.57 2.32
C HIS A 8 -13.62 18.44 0.80
N ALA A 9 -13.12 17.29 0.33
CA ALA A 9 -12.98 17.07 -1.12
C ALA A 9 -14.33 17.17 -1.87
N LYS A 10 -15.43 16.69 -1.27
CA LYS A 10 -16.77 16.85 -1.86
C LYS A 10 -17.24 18.31 -1.86
N GLU A 11 -16.96 19.05 -0.80
CA GLU A 11 -17.26 20.49 -0.73
C GLU A 11 -16.50 21.30 -1.78
N GLU A 12 -15.26 20.87 -2.10
CA GLU A 12 -14.45 21.43 -3.20
C GLU A 12 -14.88 20.98 -4.59
N GLY A 13 -15.94 20.18 -4.71
CA GLY A 13 -16.49 19.75 -5.99
C GLY A 13 -15.82 18.51 -6.58
N ILE A 14 -14.98 17.78 -5.82
CA ILE A 14 -14.36 16.54 -6.28
C ILE A 14 -15.40 15.43 -6.42
N HIS A 15 -15.47 14.84 -7.61
CA HIS A 15 -16.37 13.74 -7.91
C HIS A 15 -15.76 12.39 -7.56
N PHE A 16 -16.42 11.64 -6.68
CA PHE A 16 -16.01 10.29 -6.30
C PHE A 16 -16.77 9.25 -7.13
N ARG A 17 -16.06 8.48 -7.95
CA ARG A 17 -16.60 7.30 -8.62
C ARG A 17 -16.19 6.05 -7.86
N MET A 18 -17.07 5.62 -6.96
CA MET A 18 -16.86 4.39 -6.19
C MET A 18 -17.10 3.16 -7.07
N LEU A 19 -16.50 2.02 -6.70
CA LEU A 19 -16.64 0.76 -7.43
C LEU A 19 -16.33 0.93 -8.92
N THR A 20 -15.23 1.61 -9.22
CA THR A 20 -14.77 1.84 -10.60
C THR A 20 -13.26 1.64 -10.63
N ASN A 21 -12.79 0.79 -11.54
CA ASN A 21 -11.36 0.55 -11.73
C ASN A 21 -10.90 1.07 -13.10
N PRO A 22 -9.75 1.73 -13.19
CA PRO A 22 -9.10 2.01 -14.47
C PRO A 22 -8.61 0.71 -15.12
N LYS A 23 -8.77 0.60 -16.43
CA LYS A 23 -8.32 -0.52 -17.26
C LYS A 23 -7.19 -0.11 -18.19
N ALA A 24 -7.31 1.05 -18.84
CA ALA A 24 -6.30 1.59 -19.74
C ALA A 24 -6.32 3.11 -19.76
N ILE A 25 -5.18 3.72 -20.03
CA ILE A 25 -5.06 5.15 -20.31
C ILE A 25 -4.87 5.27 -21.82
N LEU A 26 -5.69 6.09 -22.47
CA LEU A 26 -5.71 6.28 -23.91
C LEU A 26 -5.01 7.60 -24.26
N GLY A 27 -4.07 7.53 -25.19
CA GLY A 27 -3.41 8.69 -25.75
C GLY A 27 -4.08 9.19 -27.02
N ASP A 28 -3.78 10.42 -27.41
CA ASP A 28 -4.01 10.97 -28.75
C ASP A 28 -2.84 10.68 -29.70
N GLU A 29 -2.89 11.19 -30.91
CA GLU A 29 -1.86 11.07 -31.93
C GLU A 29 -0.51 11.72 -31.55
N ASN A 30 -0.51 12.66 -30.61
CA ASN A 30 0.66 13.36 -30.10
C ASN A 30 1.24 12.73 -28.81
N GLY A 31 0.59 11.67 -28.30
CA GLY A 31 0.99 10.98 -27.07
C GLY A 31 0.48 11.62 -25.77
N PHE A 32 -0.40 12.62 -25.85
CA PHE A 32 -1.08 13.17 -24.66
C PHE A 32 -2.28 12.33 -24.26
N VAL A 33 -2.58 12.31 -22.97
CA VAL A 33 -3.76 11.61 -22.45
C VAL A 33 -5.03 12.28 -22.97
N ARG A 34 -5.94 11.49 -23.57
CA ARG A 34 -7.26 11.95 -24.04
C ARG A 34 -8.42 11.34 -23.27
N ALA A 35 -8.22 10.14 -22.72
CA ALA A 35 -9.29 9.45 -21.99
C ALA A 35 -8.69 8.31 -21.12
N MET A 36 -9.49 7.79 -20.22
CA MET A 36 -9.22 6.58 -19.45
C MET A 36 -10.38 5.60 -19.62
N THR A 37 -10.09 4.36 -20.02
CA THR A 37 -11.08 3.29 -20.01
C THR A 37 -11.21 2.77 -18.59
N CYS A 38 -12.44 2.72 -18.10
CA CYS A 38 -12.80 2.22 -16.78
C CYS A 38 -13.78 1.06 -16.89
N VAL A 39 -13.88 0.27 -15.82
CA VAL A 39 -14.87 -0.79 -15.65
C VAL A 39 -15.58 -0.61 -14.31
N GLU A 40 -16.90 -0.77 -14.30
CA GLU A 40 -17.65 -0.81 -13.04
C GLU A 40 -17.33 -2.09 -12.29
N MET A 41 -17.27 -1.96 -10.96
CA MET A 41 -17.03 -3.08 -10.04
C MET A 41 -18.31 -3.36 -9.25
N GLU A 42 -18.51 -4.60 -8.87
CA GLU A 42 -19.52 -5.01 -7.90
C GLU A 42 -18.85 -5.68 -6.71
N LEU A 43 -19.53 -5.65 -5.56
CA LEU A 43 -19.01 -6.32 -4.38
C LEU A 43 -19.29 -7.82 -4.47
N GLY A 44 -18.23 -8.62 -4.55
CA GLY A 44 -18.28 -10.07 -4.53
C GLY A 44 -18.73 -10.62 -3.17
N GLU A 45 -18.66 -11.96 -3.03
CA GLU A 45 -18.99 -12.63 -1.77
C GLU A 45 -18.04 -12.21 -0.63
N PRO A 46 -18.52 -12.17 0.63
CA PRO A 46 -17.70 -11.87 1.78
C PRO A 46 -16.67 -12.99 2.00
N ASP A 47 -15.42 -12.60 2.28
CA ASP A 47 -14.38 -13.54 2.75
C ASP A 47 -14.63 -13.95 4.23
N GLU A 48 -13.77 -14.81 4.77
CA GLU A 48 -13.86 -15.32 6.16
C GLU A 48 -13.89 -14.21 7.23
N ARG A 49 -13.42 -12.99 6.88
CA ARG A 49 -13.43 -11.79 7.73
C ARG A 49 -14.61 -10.87 7.45
N GLY A 50 -15.55 -11.31 6.61
CA GLY A 50 -16.72 -10.53 6.20
C GLY A 50 -16.41 -9.41 5.19
N ARG A 51 -15.20 -9.34 4.63
CA ARG A 51 -14.81 -8.32 3.66
C ARG A 51 -15.21 -8.77 2.25
N ARG A 52 -15.97 -7.93 1.56
CA ARG A 52 -16.36 -8.13 0.17
C ARG A 52 -15.35 -7.47 -0.75
N ARG A 53 -14.71 -8.25 -1.61
CA ARG A 53 -13.77 -7.73 -2.60
C ARG A 53 -14.51 -7.25 -3.84
N PRO A 54 -14.13 -6.10 -4.43
CA PRO A 54 -14.68 -5.69 -5.71
C PRO A 54 -14.28 -6.67 -6.81
N VAL A 55 -15.25 -7.06 -7.65
CA VAL A 55 -15.04 -7.86 -8.86
C VAL A 55 -15.53 -7.08 -10.08
N PRO A 56 -14.90 -7.21 -11.26
CA PRO A 56 -15.33 -6.52 -12.45
C PRO A 56 -16.72 -6.97 -12.88
N LYS A 57 -17.59 -6.00 -13.17
CA LYS A 57 -18.92 -6.27 -13.74
C LYS A 57 -18.78 -6.45 -15.26
N PRO A 58 -19.10 -7.64 -15.80
CA PRO A 58 -18.95 -7.89 -17.24
C PRO A 58 -19.73 -6.89 -18.11
N GLY A 59 -19.10 -6.41 -19.19
CA GLY A 59 -19.74 -5.53 -20.15
C GLY A 59 -20.00 -4.11 -19.66
N SER A 60 -19.42 -3.68 -18.53
CA SER A 60 -19.60 -2.35 -17.95
C SER A 60 -18.46 -1.37 -18.27
N GLU A 61 -17.66 -1.68 -19.28
CA GLU A 61 -16.56 -0.81 -19.68
C GLU A 61 -17.09 0.51 -20.28
N PHE A 62 -16.44 1.62 -19.90
CA PHE A 62 -16.76 2.94 -20.43
C PHE A 62 -15.50 3.81 -20.52
N GLU A 63 -15.51 4.79 -21.40
CA GLU A 63 -14.47 5.79 -21.49
C GLU A 63 -14.83 7.02 -20.66
N LEU A 64 -13.86 7.51 -19.90
CA LEU A 64 -13.92 8.75 -19.18
C LEU A 64 -12.93 9.73 -19.84
N PRO A 65 -13.42 10.82 -20.48
CA PRO A 65 -12.54 11.85 -21.04
C PRO A 65 -11.76 12.52 -19.92
N VAL A 66 -10.44 12.50 -20.02
CA VAL A 66 -9.50 13.11 -19.06
C VAL A 66 -8.25 13.56 -19.78
N GLU A 67 -7.61 14.62 -19.32
CA GLU A 67 -6.36 15.15 -19.87
C GLU A 67 -5.15 14.77 -19.02
N THR A 68 -5.37 14.41 -17.75
CA THR A 68 -4.32 14.01 -16.81
C THR A 68 -4.82 12.87 -15.93
N VAL A 69 -3.98 11.88 -15.69
CA VAL A 69 -4.25 10.77 -14.77
C VAL A 69 -3.15 10.68 -13.72
N VAL A 70 -3.53 10.70 -12.46
CA VAL A 70 -2.60 10.50 -11.33
C VAL A 70 -2.92 9.17 -10.65
N VAL A 71 -1.94 8.26 -10.63
CA VAL A 71 -2.04 6.97 -9.93
C VAL A 71 -1.57 7.15 -8.49
N ALA A 72 -2.50 7.10 -7.54
CA ALA A 72 -2.25 7.33 -6.11
C ALA A 72 -2.72 6.15 -5.25
N ILE A 73 -2.32 4.93 -5.61
CA ILE A 73 -2.75 3.67 -4.97
C ILE A 73 -1.88 3.23 -3.80
N GLY A 74 -0.95 4.09 -3.35
CA GLY A 74 -0.01 3.79 -2.26
C GLY A 74 1.23 3.05 -2.72
N ASN A 75 2.05 2.64 -1.75
CA ASN A 75 3.32 1.96 -1.97
C ASN A 75 3.26 0.53 -1.45
N SER A 76 4.02 -0.36 -2.08
CA SER A 76 4.30 -1.71 -1.62
C SER A 76 5.77 -1.82 -1.19
N PRO A 77 6.11 -2.76 -0.31
CA PRO A 77 7.51 -3.04 0.04
C PRO A 77 8.36 -3.33 -1.20
N ASN A 78 9.60 -2.88 -1.19
CA ASN A 78 10.52 -3.15 -2.29
C ASN A 78 10.77 -4.67 -2.42
N PRO A 79 10.39 -5.32 -3.52
CA PRO A 79 10.56 -6.76 -3.69
C PRO A 79 12.03 -7.20 -3.76
N LEU A 80 12.95 -6.24 -3.97
CA LEU A 80 14.39 -6.52 -4.03
C LEU A 80 14.89 -7.12 -2.71
N ILE A 81 14.47 -6.59 -1.56
CA ILE A 81 14.87 -7.08 -0.23
C ILE A 81 14.59 -8.57 -0.09
N LYS A 82 13.35 -8.97 -0.39
CA LYS A 82 12.94 -10.39 -0.34
C LYS A 82 13.71 -11.27 -1.34
N LYS A 83 14.00 -10.73 -2.54
CA LYS A 83 14.69 -11.48 -3.60
C LYS A 83 16.17 -11.69 -3.29
N THR A 84 16.84 -10.70 -2.72
CA THR A 84 18.29 -10.74 -2.43
C THR A 84 18.60 -11.33 -1.07
N THR A 85 17.63 -11.45 -0.17
CA THR A 85 17.80 -11.97 1.18
C THR A 85 16.69 -13.00 1.48
N PRO A 86 16.72 -14.19 0.84
CA PRO A 86 15.63 -15.18 0.93
C PRO A 86 15.47 -15.78 2.32
N ASP A 87 16.49 -15.70 3.18
CA ASP A 87 16.50 -16.12 4.58
C ASP A 87 15.95 -15.07 5.55
N LEU A 88 15.55 -13.88 5.07
CA LEU A 88 14.87 -12.87 5.87
C LEU A 88 13.35 -13.14 5.85
N PRO A 89 12.73 -13.47 6.99
CA PRO A 89 11.29 -13.71 7.05
C PRO A 89 10.49 -12.49 6.65
N THR A 90 9.52 -12.69 5.76
CA THR A 90 8.61 -11.64 5.29
C THR A 90 7.17 -12.13 5.28
N GLU A 91 6.24 -11.22 5.52
CA GLU A 91 4.80 -11.43 5.36
C GLU A 91 4.41 -11.66 3.88
N THR A 92 3.20 -12.15 3.65
CA THR A 92 2.68 -12.41 2.29
C THR A 92 2.63 -11.14 1.43
N TRP A 93 2.40 -10.00 2.05
CA TRP A 93 2.39 -8.69 1.37
C TRP A 93 3.78 -8.06 1.20
N GLY A 94 4.84 -8.71 1.70
CA GLY A 94 6.24 -8.32 1.52
C GLY A 94 6.86 -7.52 2.67
N GLY A 95 6.12 -7.24 3.75
CA GLY A 95 6.67 -6.61 4.96
C GLY A 95 7.62 -7.54 5.69
N ILE A 96 8.62 -6.99 6.37
CA ILE A 96 9.59 -7.76 7.15
C ILE A 96 8.94 -8.21 8.46
N THR A 97 9.05 -9.49 8.80
CA THR A 97 8.56 -10.02 10.08
C THR A 97 9.55 -9.72 11.21
N THR A 98 9.06 -9.14 12.31
CA THR A 98 9.85 -8.84 13.51
C THR A 98 9.11 -9.21 14.78
N ASP A 99 9.85 -9.31 15.88
CA ASP A 99 9.27 -9.27 17.22
C ASP A 99 8.85 -7.84 17.62
N GLU A 100 8.34 -7.66 18.83
CA GLU A 100 7.88 -6.36 19.37
C GLU A 100 9.02 -5.34 19.56
N HIS A 101 10.27 -5.78 19.51
CA HIS A 101 11.48 -4.97 19.65
C HIS A 101 12.16 -4.69 18.30
N GLY A 102 11.62 -5.18 17.19
CA GLY A 102 12.17 -4.98 15.86
C GLY A 102 13.27 -5.96 15.45
N ARG A 103 13.50 -7.06 16.22
CA ARG A 103 14.41 -8.13 15.84
C ARG A 103 13.78 -8.97 14.74
N THR A 104 14.48 -9.22 13.66
CA THR A 104 14.03 -10.14 12.61
C THR A 104 14.44 -11.58 12.96
N GLY A 105 13.99 -12.55 12.16
CA GLY A 105 14.48 -13.94 12.28
C GLY A 105 15.95 -14.13 11.84
N LYS A 106 16.59 -13.08 11.30
CA LYS A 106 17.99 -13.11 10.88
C LYS A 106 18.87 -12.39 11.90
N LYS A 107 19.92 -13.08 12.40
CA LYS A 107 20.83 -12.53 13.41
C LYS A 107 21.44 -11.20 12.95
N HIS A 108 21.51 -10.21 13.84
CA HIS A 108 22.05 -8.86 13.63
C HIS A 108 21.27 -8.03 12.59
N VAL A 109 20.05 -8.44 12.22
CA VAL A 109 19.17 -7.70 11.32
C VAL A 109 17.94 -7.26 12.09
N TYR A 110 17.67 -5.95 12.05
CA TYR A 110 16.55 -5.31 12.73
C TYR A 110 15.74 -4.52 11.73
N ALA A 111 14.45 -4.40 11.96
CA ALA A 111 13.57 -3.61 11.11
C ALA A 111 12.47 -2.95 11.93
N GLY A 112 11.95 -1.83 11.40
CA GLY A 112 10.84 -1.10 12.01
C GLY A 112 10.18 -0.14 11.03
N GLY A 113 9.10 0.51 11.47
CA GLY A 113 8.33 1.44 10.67
C GLY A 113 7.57 0.75 9.53
N ASP A 114 7.39 1.46 8.43
CA ASP A 114 6.57 1.02 7.29
C ASP A 114 7.06 -0.28 6.64
N ALA A 115 8.35 -0.59 6.79
CA ALA A 115 8.90 -1.86 6.31
C ALA A 115 8.34 -3.09 7.04
N VAL A 116 7.81 -2.91 8.26
CA VAL A 116 7.23 -3.95 9.12
C VAL A 116 5.72 -3.87 9.19
N THR A 117 5.17 -2.67 9.37
CA THR A 117 3.74 -2.47 9.63
C THR A 117 2.92 -2.08 8.41
N GLY A 118 3.57 -1.77 7.28
CA GLY A 118 2.95 -1.07 6.16
C GLY A 118 2.87 0.44 6.42
N ALA A 119 2.36 1.17 5.43
CA ALA A 119 2.26 2.63 5.51
C ALA A 119 1.44 3.09 6.72
N ALA A 120 2.08 3.89 7.58
CA ALA A 120 1.52 4.39 8.83
C ALA A 120 1.92 5.87 9.05
N THR A 121 1.92 6.34 10.29
CA THR A 121 2.33 7.71 10.61
C THR A 121 3.83 7.79 10.91
N VAL A 122 4.42 8.96 10.67
CA VAL A 122 5.83 9.25 11.00
C VAL A 122 6.13 8.97 12.48
N ILE A 123 5.20 9.31 13.38
CA ILE A 123 5.37 9.06 14.82
C ILE A 123 5.51 7.56 15.12
N LEU A 124 4.71 6.71 14.49
CA LEU A 124 4.80 5.25 14.67
C LEU A 124 6.11 4.70 14.08
N ALA A 125 6.53 5.18 12.91
CA ALA A 125 7.78 4.78 12.30
C ALA A 125 9.00 5.16 13.16
N MET A 126 9.02 6.39 13.72
CA MET A 126 10.06 6.84 14.66
C MET A 126 10.07 6.00 15.95
N GLY A 127 8.89 5.68 16.49
CA GLY A 127 8.74 4.84 17.68
C GLY A 127 9.32 3.44 17.44
N ALA A 128 9.04 2.83 16.30
CA ALA A 128 9.58 1.54 15.90
C ALA A 128 11.11 1.58 15.74
N GLY A 129 11.65 2.64 15.12
CA GLY A 129 13.10 2.84 14.98
C GLY A 129 13.81 2.94 16.35
N LYS A 130 13.22 3.68 17.31
CA LYS A 130 13.76 3.75 18.68
C LYS A 130 13.76 2.40 19.39
N LYS A 131 12.71 1.61 19.26
CA LYS A 131 12.65 0.25 19.82
C LYS A 131 13.72 -0.66 19.23
N ALA A 132 13.90 -0.63 17.90
CA ALA A 132 14.94 -1.41 17.23
C ALA A 132 16.34 -0.97 17.67
N ALA A 133 16.59 0.32 17.81
CA ALA A 133 17.89 0.83 18.32
C ALA A 133 18.17 0.35 19.75
N GLN A 134 17.15 0.37 20.63
CA GLN A 134 17.31 -0.16 21.99
C GLN A 134 17.63 -1.67 21.97
N ALA A 135 16.96 -2.44 21.12
CA ALA A 135 17.22 -3.88 20.97
C ALA A 135 18.65 -4.16 20.47
N ILE A 136 19.18 -3.34 19.57
CA ILE A 136 20.57 -3.44 19.10
C ILE A 136 21.54 -3.24 20.26
N LEU A 137 21.33 -2.21 21.09
CA LEU A 137 22.19 -1.94 22.25
C LEU A 137 22.15 -3.07 23.27
N GLU A 138 20.97 -3.61 23.56
CA GLU A 138 20.79 -4.74 24.49
C GLU A 138 21.46 -6.02 24.00
N ASP A 139 21.41 -6.28 22.70
CA ASP A 139 21.98 -7.49 22.11
C ASP A 139 23.51 -7.36 21.98
N ALA A 140 24.02 -6.18 21.62
CA ALA A 140 25.46 -5.92 21.61
C ALA A 140 26.09 -6.10 23.01
N ALA A 141 25.43 -5.60 24.07
CA ALA A 141 25.91 -5.75 25.44
C ALA A 141 25.93 -7.19 25.97
N LYS A 142 25.25 -8.14 25.33
CA LYS A 142 25.24 -9.56 25.68
C LYS A 142 26.36 -10.36 24.96
N GLU A 143 26.94 -9.79 23.91
CA GLU A 143 28.01 -10.41 23.11
C GLU A 143 29.41 -10.01 23.60
N GLU A 144 29.52 -9.04 24.51
CA GLU A 144 30.74 -8.71 25.26
C GLU A 144 30.91 -9.61 26.49
#